data_d1d4bddeace99ea0683ecfcb3a110705
#
_entry.id   d1d4bddeace99ea0683ecfcb3a110705
#
_cell.length_a   1.000
_cell.length_b   1.000
_cell.length_c   1.000
_cell.angle_alpha   90.00
_cell.angle_beta   90.00
_cell.angle_gamma   90.00
#
_symmetry.space_group_name_H-M   'P 1'
#
loop_
_entity.id
_entity.type
_entity.pdbx_description
1 polymer ?
#
loop_
_entity_poly.entity_id
_entity_poly.type
_entity_poly.pdbx_seq_one_letter_code
_entity_poly.pdbx_strand_id
1 'polypeptide(L)'
;MKKFLAFVMAASMALSLAACGGSSASTATSTTTAATSEAAASTSGSKTDVAFVTDVGNIDDQSFNQYTWQGVQDFCSANSLNANYYRPTEDSDAARLEQMDNAVNDGAKSIVVAGYLFGNAIAEAQEKYPDVQFLALDVSAGDLGDKAPTANTALITYKEEQAGYLAGYAAVYDGYKELGFLGGMAVPAVIRYGYGFVQGADAAAKEIGATDVNIKYWYSGGFAATDEVKNKMDGWYSEGTEVVFACGGPVCQSCDAAAQANGGKMIGVDVDQSGQFDTVITSATKGLAESVNEALTDAMNNGWKFSETYSGKETKLGAAENCVGLPMSTSKFTKFTQEQYDSMYASIVDGTLAIDDSYDADVKPAVTTITVDYQS
;
A
#
# COMPACT_ATOMS: atom_id res chain seq x y z
N MET A 1 -36.62 4.46 -47.43
CA MET A 1 -36.44 5.60 -48.35
C MET A 1 -35.14 6.30 -47.95
N LYS A 2 -34.09 6.15 -48.77
CA LYS A 2 -33.22 7.19 -49.37
C LYS A 2 -32.49 8.06 -48.34
N LYS A 3 -31.18 8.34 -48.32
CA LYS A 3 -30.02 8.10 -49.23
C LYS A 3 -28.76 8.53 -48.49
N PHE A 4 -27.67 7.77 -48.64
CA PHE A 4 -26.29 8.11 -48.98
C PHE A 4 -25.86 9.58 -49.01
N LEU A 5 -24.70 9.92 -48.37
CA LEU A 5 -23.59 10.51 -49.13
C LEU A 5 -22.25 10.33 -48.34
N ALA A 6 -21.28 9.70 -49.01
CA ALA A 6 -19.88 9.65 -48.66
C ALA A 6 -19.15 10.85 -49.29
N PHE A 7 -18.06 11.31 -48.68
CA PHE A 7 -17.06 12.13 -49.36
C PHE A 7 -15.64 11.72 -48.98
N VAL A 8 -14.91 11.31 -49.99
CA VAL A 8 -13.49 10.96 -50.06
C VAL A 8 -12.75 12.10 -50.73
N MET A 9 -11.54 12.48 -50.27
CA MET A 9 -10.40 13.03 -51.04
C MET A 9 -9.22 13.16 -50.09
N ALA A 10 -8.16 12.41 -50.19
CA ALA A 10 -7.10 12.21 -51.19
C ALA A 10 -6.01 13.32 -51.19
N ALA A 11 -4.88 12.94 -50.65
CA ALA A 11 -3.47 13.04 -51.08
C ALA A 11 -2.88 14.37 -51.60
N SER A 12 -1.69 14.69 -51.11
CA SER A 12 -0.57 15.07 -51.95
C SER A 12 0.79 14.87 -51.25
N MET A 13 1.66 14.13 -51.94
CA MET A 13 3.09 13.96 -51.70
C MET A 13 3.88 15.18 -52.17
N ALA A 14 5.02 15.44 -51.52
CA ALA A 14 6.14 16.09 -52.20
C ALA A 14 7.47 15.49 -51.69
N LEU A 15 8.15 14.77 -52.57
CA LEU A 15 9.55 14.33 -52.45
C LEU A 15 10.49 15.51 -52.76
N SER A 16 11.62 15.57 -52.09
CA SER A 16 12.85 16.13 -52.65
C SER A 16 14.07 15.33 -52.17
N LEU A 17 14.70 14.66 -53.15
CA LEU A 17 16.03 14.03 -53.04
C LEU A 17 17.09 15.12 -53.25
N ALA A 18 18.22 14.98 -52.53
CA ALA A 18 19.52 15.34 -53.05
C ALA A 18 20.58 14.45 -52.40
N ALA A 19 21.40 13.84 -53.22
CA ALA A 19 22.42 12.85 -52.98
C ALA A 19 23.84 13.45 -52.85
N CYS A 20 24.72 12.68 -52.27
CA CYS A 20 26.18 12.36 -52.48
C CYS A 20 26.84 12.26 -51.11
N GLY A 21 27.52 11.23 -50.68
CA GLY A 21 28.37 10.26 -51.31
C GLY A 21 29.57 10.03 -50.36
N GLY A 22 29.92 8.79 -50.00
CA GLY A 22 31.16 8.51 -49.28
C GLY A 22 31.12 7.26 -48.37
N SER A 23 31.68 6.18 -48.89
CA SER A 23 31.83 4.89 -48.19
C SER A 23 32.79 4.96 -47.01
N SER A 24 32.47 4.22 -45.92
CA SER A 24 33.42 3.29 -45.27
C SER A 24 32.69 2.48 -44.19
N ALA A 25 32.94 1.21 -44.16
CA ALA A 25 32.42 0.20 -43.25
C ALA A 25 32.93 0.39 -41.82
N SER A 26 32.06 0.11 -40.85
CA SER A 26 32.41 -0.65 -39.63
C SER A 26 31.25 -0.84 -38.68
N THR A 27 31.04 -2.10 -38.34
CA THR A 27 30.58 -2.66 -37.05
C THR A 27 29.25 -2.16 -36.45
N ALA A 28 28.24 -3.01 -36.57
CA ALA A 28 27.00 -2.93 -35.82
C ALA A 28 27.27 -3.17 -34.33
N THR A 29 27.02 -2.15 -33.53
CA THR A 29 26.79 -2.29 -32.08
C THR A 29 25.37 -1.92 -31.83
N SER A 30 24.55 -2.93 -31.46
CA SER A 30 23.18 -2.76 -31.03
C SER A 30 23.18 -2.06 -29.66
N THR A 31 22.89 -0.78 -29.65
CA THR A 31 22.58 -0.01 -28.44
C THR A 31 21.09 -0.15 -28.15
N THR A 32 20.76 -0.98 -27.20
CA THR A 32 19.42 -1.00 -26.56
C THR A 32 19.27 0.32 -25.79
N THR A 33 18.44 1.20 -26.31
CA THR A 33 18.06 2.44 -25.62
C THR A 33 17.10 2.05 -24.50
N ALA A 34 17.60 1.92 -23.27
CA ALA A 34 16.77 1.93 -22.09
C ALA A 34 16.08 3.30 -22.02
N ALA A 35 14.75 3.31 -22.07
CA ALA A 35 13.98 4.49 -21.78
C ALA A 35 14.13 4.81 -20.29
N THR A 36 15.01 5.74 -19.98
CA THR A 36 15.08 6.36 -18.66
C THR A 36 13.82 7.21 -18.51
N SER A 37 12.89 6.78 -17.70
CA SER A 37 11.84 7.61 -17.16
C SER A 37 12.51 8.68 -16.30
N GLU A 38 12.65 9.88 -16.82
CA GLU A 38 13.04 11.04 -16.03
C GLU A 38 11.95 11.31 -15.02
N ALA A 39 12.28 11.13 -13.74
CA ALA A 39 11.50 11.62 -12.63
C ALA A 39 11.32 13.14 -12.83
N ALA A 40 10.06 13.58 -12.94
CA ALA A 40 9.74 14.99 -12.96
C ALA A 40 10.23 15.63 -11.67
N ALA A 41 11.29 16.40 -11.76
CA ALA A 41 11.76 17.25 -10.69
C ALA A 41 10.64 18.23 -10.33
N SER A 42 10.40 18.40 -9.04
CA SER A 42 9.51 19.40 -8.47
C SER A 42 9.70 20.76 -9.18
N THR A 43 8.66 21.23 -9.86
CA THR A 43 8.63 22.60 -10.39
C THR A 43 8.48 23.55 -9.21
N SER A 44 9.56 24.13 -8.75
CA SER A 44 9.54 25.22 -7.76
C SER A 44 8.75 26.39 -8.35
N GLY A 45 7.60 26.71 -7.72
CA GLY A 45 6.82 27.90 -8.06
C GLY A 45 5.31 27.75 -8.16
N SER A 46 4.72 26.56 -8.03
CA SER A 46 3.27 26.42 -7.91
C SER A 46 2.87 26.39 -6.42
N LYS A 47 1.86 27.19 -6.09
CA LYS A 47 1.31 27.19 -4.73
C LYS A 47 0.82 25.78 -4.38
N THR A 48 1.28 25.24 -3.25
CA THR A 48 0.81 24.00 -2.67
C THR A 48 -0.20 24.29 -1.57
N ASP A 49 -1.38 23.69 -1.60
CA ASP A 49 -2.34 23.77 -0.50
C ASP A 49 -2.22 22.55 0.42
N VAL A 50 -2.06 21.36 -0.16
CA VAL A 50 -1.79 20.12 0.55
C VAL A 50 -0.59 19.42 -0.06
N ALA A 51 0.37 19.05 0.77
CA ALA A 51 1.55 18.30 0.38
C ALA A 51 1.43 16.83 0.80
N PHE A 52 2.01 15.93 0.01
CA PHE A 52 2.31 14.57 0.41
C PHE A 52 3.81 14.38 0.42
N VAL A 53 4.37 13.91 1.53
CA VAL A 53 5.79 13.53 1.61
C VAL A 53 5.87 12.03 1.69
N THR A 54 6.47 11.38 0.67
CA THR A 54 6.65 9.92 0.63
C THR A 54 7.73 9.51 1.63
N ASP A 55 7.71 8.23 2.02
CA ASP A 55 8.87 7.61 2.65
C ASP A 55 9.99 7.38 1.60
N VAL A 56 10.74 6.29 1.68
CA VAL A 56 11.72 5.89 0.66
C VAL A 56 11.07 5.31 -0.60
N GLY A 57 9.75 5.02 -0.53
CA GLY A 57 8.94 4.50 -1.62
C GLY A 57 8.64 5.53 -2.70
N ASN A 58 7.79 5.16 -3.63
CA ASN A 58 7.36 6.01 -4.72
C ASN A 58 5.83 6.04 -4.80
N ILE A 59 5.27 7.07 -5.40
CA ILE A 59 3.82 7.26 -5.57
C ILE A 59 3.18 6.30 -6.61
N ASP A 60 3.94 5.40 -7.19
CA ASP A 60 3.51 4.35 -8.12
C ASP A 60 3.78 2.93 -7.59
N ASP A 61 3.82 2.78 -6.26
CA ASP A 61 4.10 1.50 -5.58
C ASP A 61 2.94 0.48 -5.65
N GLN A 62 1.82 0.85 -6.24
CA GLN A 62 0.59 0.07 -6.36
C GLN A 62 -0.03 -0.33 -5.01
N SER A 63 0.32 0.38 -3.93
CA SER A 63 -0.08 0.08 -2.56
C SER A 63 -0.08 1.37 -1.71
N PHE A 64 0.68 1.40 -0.63
CA PHE A 64 0.62 2.37 0.46
C PHE A 64 0.83 3.82 0.04
N ASN A 65 1.96 4.15 -0.61
CA ASN A 65 2.25 5.53 -1.02
C ASN A 65 1.31 6.01 -2.13
N GLN A 66 1.06 5.16 -3.14
CA GLN A 66 0.20 5.52 -4.26
C GLN A 66 -1.21 5.89 -3.81
N TYR A 67 -1.81 5.09 -2.93
CA TYR A 67 -3.20 5.32 -2.52
C TYR A 67 -3.35 6.37 -1.41
N THR A 68 -2.32 6.59 -0.61
CA THR A 68 -2.25 7.79 0.25
C THR A 68 -2.19 9.06 -0.60
N TRP A 69 -1.34 9.07 -1.64
CA TRP A 69 -1.27 10.17 -2.61
C TRP A 69 -2.58 10.36 -3.37
N GLN A 70 -3.24 9.27 -3.78
CA GLN A 70 -4.56 9.33 -4.41
C GLN A 70 -5.58 10.04 -3.52
N GLY A 71 -5.61 9.70 -2.21
CA GLY A 71 -6.49 10.38 -1.25
C GLY A 71 -6.24 11.90 -1.19
N VAL A 72 -4.97 12.34 -1.21
CA VAL A 72 -4.62 13.76 -1.27
C VAL A 72 -5.09 14.40 -2.57
N GLN A 73 -4.89 13.73 -3.72
CA GLN A 73 -5.32 14.24 -5.03
C GLN A 73 -6.85 14.35 -5.12
N ASP A 74 -7.57 13.34 -4.64
CA ASP A 74 -9.05 13.32 -4.66
C ASP A 74 -9.61 14.43 -3.79
N PHE A 75 -9.08 14.60 -2.57
CA PHE A 75 -9.46 15.70 -1.69
C PHE A 75 -9.21 17.07 -2.34
N CYS A 76 -8.01 17.28 -2.88
CA CYS A 76 -7.65 18.55 -3.50
C CYS A 76 -8.50 18.84 -4.75
N SER A 77 -8.74 17.83 -5.59
CA SER A 77 -9.59 17.96 -6.79
C SER A 77 -11.02 18.33 -6.41
N ALA A 78 -11.61 17.68 -5.42
CA ALA A 78 -12.97 17.97 -4.96
C ALA A 78 -13.13 19.39 -4.38
N ASN A 79 -12.03 19.97 -3.84
CA ASN A 79 -12.05 21.26 -3.17
C ASN A 79 -11.36 22.39 -3.95
N SER A 80 -10.97 22.16 -5.21
CA SER A 80 -10.25 23.15 -6.06
C SER A 80 -8.96 23.66 -5.40
N LEU A 81 -8.21 22.75 -4.79
CA LEU A 81 -6.93 22.97 -4.13
C LEU A 81 -5.77 22.38 -4.96
N ASN A 82 -4.54 22.82 -4.67
CA ASN A 82 -3.34 22.31 -5.32
C ASN A 82 -2.67 21.25 -4.44
N ALA A 83 -2.46 20.07 -5.00
CA ALA A 83 -1.70 18.99 -4.40
C ALA A 83 -0.31 18.90 -5.02
N ASN A 84 0.73 18.74 -4.22
CA ASN A 84 2.07 18.38 -4.68
C ASN A 84 2.64 17.27 -3.80
N TYR A 85 3.49 16.41 -4.38
CA TYR A 85 4.24 15.43 -3.60
C TYR A 85 5.73 15.76 -3.57
N TYR A 86 6.37 15.35 -2.50
CA TYR A 86 7.77 15.55 -2.23
C TYR A 86 8.40 14.22 -1.84
N ARG A 87 9.57 13.93 -2.39
CA ARG A 87 10.27 12.68 -2.12
C ARG A 87 11.63 12.96 -1.51
N PRO A 88 11.94 12.38 -0.35
CA PRO A 88 13.26 12.45 0.25
C PRO A 88 14.32 11.85 -0.68
N THR A 89 15.49 12.44 -0.71
CA THR A 89 16.61 11.99 -1.56
C THR A 89 17.35 10.81 -0.97
N GLU A 90 17.17 10.56 0.34
CA GLU A 90 17.76 9.46 1.09
C GLU A 90 16.87 9.06 2.26
N ASP A 91 17.09 7.88 2.83
CA ASP A 91 16.39 7.38 4.00
C ASP A 91 16.97 7.97 5.29
N SER A 92 16.59 9.22 5.59
CA SER A 92 16.98 9.89 6.84
C SER A 92 15.90 10.85 7.31
N ASP A 93 15.84 11.06 8.64
CA ASP A 93 14.91 12.05 9.24
C ASP A 93 15.20 13.46 8.73
N ALA A 94 16.46 13.80 8.51
CA ALA A 94 16.87 15.10 7.97
C ALA A 94 16.32 15.31 6.54
N ALA A 95 16.41 14.29 5.67
CA ALA A 95 15.87 14.38 4.31
C ALA A 95 14.35 14.47 4.29
N ARG A 96 13.64 13.76 5.20
CA ARG A 96 12.18 13.87 5.37
C ARG A 96 11.79 15.26 5.82
N LEU A 97 12.50 15.81 6.81
CA LEU A 97 12.24 17.17 7.32
C LEU A 97 12.52 18.22 6.25
N GLU A 98 13.59 18.08 5.45
CA GLU A 98 13.87 18.97 4.32
C GLU A 98 12.70 19.00 3.31
N GLN A 99 12.08 17.87 3.01
CA GLN A 99 10.92 17.84 2.11
C GLN A 99 9.69 18.50 2.73
N MET A 100 9.49 18.36 4.05
CA MET A 100 8.45 19.12 4.75
C MET A 100 8.74 20.63 4.72
N ASP A 101 9.99 21.04 4.90
CA ASP A 101 10.42 22.44 4.78
C ASP A 101 10.11 23.01 3.38
N ASN A 102 10.39 22.23 2.34
CA ASN A 102 10.08 22.59 0.96
C ASN A 102 8.56 22.76 0.75
N ALA A 103 7.75 21.83 1.27
CA ALA A 103 6.30 21.90 1.20
C ALA A 103 5.74 23.15 1.90
N VAL A 104 6.26 23.48 3.07
CA VAL A 104 5.88 24.70 3.82
C VAL A 104 6.27 25.95 3.04
N ASN A 105 7.47 26.00 2.46
CA ASN A 105 7.93 27.12 1.64
C ASN A 105 7.06 27.34 0.39
N ASP A 106 6.51 26.25 -0.19
CA ASP A 106 5.58 26.29 -1.31
C ASP A 106 4.15 26.66 -0.87
N GLY A 107 3.90 26.81 0.42
CA GLY A 107 2.65 27.34 0.99
C GLY A 107 1.66 26.28 1.50
N ALA A 108 2.12 25.04 1.76
CA ALA A 108 1.28 23.96 2.25
C ALA A 108 0.62 24.35 3.59
N LYS A 109 -0.69 24.15 3.66
CA LYS A 109 -1.50 24.29 4.88
C LYS A 109 -1.60 22.99 5.64
N SER A 110 -1.50 21.88 4.89
CA SER A 110 -1.45 20.52 5.46
C SER A 110 -0.40 19.69 4.74
N ILE A 111 0.31 18.87 5.53
CA ILE A 111 1.30 17.92 5.03
C ILE A 111 0.86 16.52 5.47
N VAL A 112 0.64 15.64 4.50
CA VAL A 112 0.34 14.23 4.70
C VAL A 112 1.64 13.45 4.56
N VAL A 113 1.90 12.53 5.46
CA VAL A 113 3.05 11.61 5.40
C VAL A 113 2.58 10.17 5.58
N ALA A 114 3.33 9.21 5.06
CA ALA A 114 2.98 7.81 5.11
C ALA A 114 4.16 6.94 5.58
N GLY A 115 3.97 6.26 6.72
CA GLY A 115 4.88 5.29 7.27
C GLY A 115 5.57 5.71 8.57
N TYR A 116 5.81 4.71 9.41
CA TYR A 116 6.39 4.85 10.76
C TYR A 116 7.75 5.58 10.79
N LEU A 117 8.50 5.57 9.68
CA LEU A 117 9.78 6.28 9.56
C LEU A 117 9.67 7.80 9.73
N PHE A 118 8.45 8.35 9.64
CA PHE A 118 8.22 9.78 9.83
C PHE A 118 8.13 10.22 11.29
N GLY A 119 8.11 9.31 12.26
CA GLY A 119 7.90 9.64 13.66
C GLY A 119 8.78 10.78 14.17
N ASN A 120 10.11 10.67 14.06
CA ASN A 120 11.04 11.71 14.48
C ASN A 120 10.89 13.02 13.68
N ALA A 121 10.69 12.92 12.36
CA ALA A 121 10.54 14.10 11.52
C ALA A 121 9.24 14.87 11.84
N ILE A 122 8.13 14.16 12.11
CA ILE A 122 6.88 14.76 12.60
C ILE A 122 7.05 15.39 13.96
N ALA A 123 7.74 14.70 14.88
CA ALA A 123 8.02 15.22 16.23
C ALA A 123 8.76 16.57 16.21
N GLU A 124 9.61 16.80 15.21
CA GLU A 124 10.30 18.06 14.99
C GLU A 124 9.45 19.07 14.21
N ALA A 125 8.83 18.63 13.10
CA ALA A 125 8.08 19.52 12.22
C ALA A 125 6.86 20.16 12.89
N GLN A 126 6.14 19.41 13.74
CA GLN A 126 4.95 19.90 14.44
C GLN A 126 5.24 21.10 15.36
N GLU A 127 6.43 21.15 15.96
CA GLU A 127 6.86 22.28 16.80
C GLU A 127 7.41 23.43 15.95
N LYS A 128 8.10 23.11 14.86
CA LYS A 128 8.71 24.09 13.95
C LYS A 128 7.65 24.87 13.17
N TYR A 129 6.53 24.23 12.82
CA TYR A 129 5.47 24.78 11.98
C TYR A 129 4.08 24.68 12.64
N PRO A 130 3.81 25.45 13.72
CA PRO A 130 2.57 25.32 14.50
C PRO A 130 1.29 25.68 13.72
N ASP A 131 1.40 26.38 12.61
CA ASP A 131 0.26 26.77 11.75
C ASP A 131 0.00 25.78 10.61
N VAL A 132 0.86 24.77 10.41
CA VAL A 132 0.71 23.72 9.40
C VAL A 132 0.13 22.48 10.06
N GLN A 133 -0.84 21.82 9.42
CA GLN A 133 -1.43 20.58 9.92
C GLN A 133 -0.65 19.37 9.38
N PHE A 134 -0.29 18.46 10.26
CA PHE A 134 0.42 17.21 9.92
C PHE A 134 -0.50 16.02 10.09
N LEU A 135 -0.76 15.32 9.00
CA LEU A 135 -1.50 14.05 8.98
C LEU A 135 -0.51 12.91 8.71
N ALA A 136 -0.31 12.03 9.67
CA ALA A 136 0.65 10.94 9.57
C ALA A 136 -0.06 9.57 9.62
N LEU A 137 0.05 8.80 8.52
CA LEU A 137 -0.50 7.46 8.41
C LEU A 137 0.56 6.42 8.79
N ASP A 138 0.15 5.38 9.52
CA ASP A 138 1.01 4.34 10.10
C ASP A 138 2.15 4.92 10.98
N VAL A 139 1.86 6.03 11.64
CA VAL A 139 2.71 6.62 12.68
C VAL A 139 1.93 6.59 13.99
N SER A 140 2.47 5.91 14.99
CA SER A 140 1.93 5.88 16.35
C SER A 140 2.49 7.00 17.21
N ALA A 141 1.86 7.28 18.34
CA ALA A 141 2.39 8.22 19.31
C ALA A 141 3.77 7.78 19.87
N GLY A 142 4.02 6.47 19.91
CA GLY A 142 5.32 5.91 20.32
C GLY A 142 6.46 6.20 19.36
N ASP A 143 6.17 6.40 18.07
CA ASP A 143 7.18 6.69 17.05
C ASP A 143 7.72 8.13 17.16
N LEU A 144 7.03 9.03 17.89
CA LEU A 144 7.48 10.39 18.13
C LEU A 144 8.58 10.48 19.22
N GLY A 145 9.05 9.36 19.75
CA GLY A 145 10.04 9.30 20.82
C GLY A 145 9.48 9.86 22.14
N ASP A 146 10.17 10.85 22.72
CA ASP A 146 9.77 11.46 23.98
C ASP A 146 8.69 12.56 23.82
N LYS A 147 8.24 12.83 22.58
CA LYS A 147 7.27 13.89 22.29
C LYS A 147 5.87 13.34 22.13
N ALA A 148 4.88 14.11 22.52
CA ALA A 148 3.47 13.83 22.23
C ALA A 148 3.04 14.56 20.95
N PRO A 149 2.02 14.05 20.23
CA PRO A 149 1.44 14.79 19.12
C PRO A 149 0.84 16.12 19.63
N THR A 150 1.17 17.21 18.94
CA THR A 150 0.64 18.55 19.25
C THR A 150 -0.69 18.79 18.55
N ALA A 151 -1.38 19.88 18.89
CA ALA A 151 -2.73 20.16 18.38
C ALA A 151 -2.83 20.23 16.84
N ASN A 152 -1.73 20.48 16.15
CA ASN A 152 -1.65 20.48 14.68
C ASN A 152 -1.23 19.14 14.07
N THR A 153 -1.21 18.06 14.86
CA THR A 153 -0.79 16.72 14.42
C THR A 153 -1.90 15.71 14.65
N ALA A 154 -2.26 14.99 13.60
CA ALA A 154 -3.16 13.84 13.62
C ALA A 154 -2.37 12.59 13.21
N LEU A 155 -2.37 11.56 14.05
CA LEU A 155 -1.77 10.26 13.77
C LEU A 155 -2.87 9.27 13.49
N ILE A 156 -2.75 8.52 12.39
CA ILE A 156 -3.69 7.46 12.05
C ILE A 156 -2.92 6.14 11.94
N THR A 157 -3.35 5.16 12.72
CA THR A 157 -2.92 3.77 12.62
C THR A 157 -4.12 2.89 12.31
N TYR A 158 -3.88 1.65 11.88
CA TYR A 158 -4.96 0.77 11.47
C TYR A 158 -4.92 -0.55 12.27
N LYS A 159 -6.04 -1.26 12.25
CA LYS A 159 -6.17 -2.60 12.82
C LYS A 159 -5.92 -3.64 11.72
N GLU A 160 -4.68 -3.69 11.22
CA GLU A 160 -4.29 -4.56 10.12
C GLU A 160 -4.46 -6.05 10.47
N GLU A 161 -4.39 -6.40 11.76
CA GLU A 161 -4.67 -7.75 12.25
C GLU A 161 -6.06 -8.23 11.86
N GLN A 162 -7.04 -7.32 11.75
CA GLN A 162 -8.41 -7.66 11.36
C GLN A 162 -8.48 -8.04 9.88
N ALA A 163 -7.86 -7.26 8.98
CA ALA A 163 -7.81 -7.57 7.55
C ALA A 163 -6.97 -8.83 7.28
N GLY A 164 -5.84 -8.98 7.99
CA GLY A 164 -5.02 -10.18 7.94
C GLY A 164 -5.81 -11.42 8.37
N TYR A 165 -6.54 -11.34 9.47
CA TYR A 165 -7.40 -12.43 9.97
C TYR A 165 -8.44 -12.86 8.93
N LEU A 166 -9.18 -11.88 8.39
CA LEU A 166 -10.16 -12.14 7.34
C LEU A 166 -9.54 -12.84 6.12
N ALA A 167 -8.35 -12.40 5.69
CA ALA A 167 -7.66 -12.98 4.54
C ALA A 167 -7.19 -14.42 4.81
N GLY A 168 -6.59 -14.68 5.97
CA GLY A 168 -6.14 -16.02 6.36
C GLY A 168 -7.29 -17.00 6.54
N TYR A 169 -8.35 -16.56 7.21
CA TYR A 169 -9.56 -17.36 7.37
C TYR A 169 -10.20 -17.69 6.02
N ALA A 170 -10.41 -16.68 5.16
CA ALA A 170 -11.02 -16.87 3.86
C ALA A 170 -10.21 -17.83 2.97
N ALA A 171 -8.89 -17.72 2.95
CA ALA A 171 -8.03 -18.59 2.16
C ALA A 171 -8.17 -20.07 2.58
N VAL A 172 -8.08 -20.36 3.88
CA VAL A 172 -8.21 -21.74 4.37
C VAL A 172 -9.63 -22.27 4.20
N TYR A 173 -10.64 -21.45 4.46
CA TYR A 173 -12.04 -21.85 4.26
C TYR A 173 -12.35 -22.13 2.80
N ASP A 174 -11.76 -21.37 1.87
CA ASP A 174 -11.90 -21.60 0.41
C ASP A 174 -11.18 -22.87 -0.05
N GLY A 175 -10.28 -23.44 0.78
CA GLY A 175 -9.70 -24.76 0.60
C GLY A 175 -8.20 -24.79 0.36
N TYR A 176 -7.50 -23.64 0.44
CA TYR A 176 -6.05 -23.59 0.39
C TYR A 176 -5.44 -24.16 1.66
N LYS A 177 -4.35 -24.95 1.52
CA LYS A 177 -3.68 -25.62 2.63
C LYS A 177 -2.21 -25.26 2.74
N GLU A 178 -1.55 -25.01 1.63
CA GLU A 178 -0.15 -24.61 1.57
C GLU A 178 -0.06 -23.10 1.29
N LEU A 179 0.02 -22.33 2.37
CA LEU A 179 0.01 -20.88 2.33
C LEU A 179 1.42 -20.30 2.51
N GLY A 180 1.57 -19.03 2.12
CA GLY A 180 2.75 -18.22 2.41
C GLY A 180 2.37 -16.85 2.94
N PHE A 181 3.21 -16.28 3.81
CA PHE A 181 3.21 -14.87 4.14
C PHE A 181 4.56 -14.28 3.79
N LEU A 182 4.56 -13.36 2.83
CA LEU A 182 5.71 -12.55 2.44
C LEU A 182 5.50 -11.14 3.01
N GLY A 183 6.21 -10.81 4.09
CA GLY A 183 6.28 -9.44 4.58
C GLY A 183 7.45 -8.68 3.95
N GLY A 184 7.32 -7.36 3.83
CA GLY A 184 8.46 -6.50 3.51
C GLY A 184 9.43 -6.43 4.70
N MET A 185 9.41 -5.33 5.44
CA MET A 185 10.11 -5.22 6.73
C MET A 185 9.20 -5.65 7.88
N ALA A 186 9.80 -6.15 8.98
CA ALA A 186 9.08 -6.48 10.21
C ALA A 186 8.73 -5.19 10.99
N VAL A 187 7.83 -4.37 10.45
CA VAL A 187 7.31 -3.15 11.06
C VAL A 187 5.91 -3.37 11.63
N PRO A 188 5.42 -2.54 12.57
CA PRO A 188 4.16 -2.81 13.28
C PRO A 188 2.98 -3.18 12.39
N ALA A 189 2.72 -2.44 11.31
CA ALA A 189 1.61 -2.71 10.39
C ALA A 189 1.77 -4.07 9.68
N VAL A 190 2.96 -4.39 9.14
CA VAL A 190 3.24 -5.64 8.43
C VAL A 190 3.16 -6.85 9.40
N ILE A 191 3.63 -6.67 10.64
CA ILE A 191 3.52 -7.72 11.66
C ILE A 191 2.05 -7.99 12.00
N ARG A 192 1.23 -6.95 12.22
CA ARG A 192 -0.21 -7.10 12.49
C ARG A 192 -0.93 -7.82 11.35
N TYR A 193 -0.69 -7.44 10.10
CA TYR A 193 -1.24 -8.17 8.95
C TYR A 193 -0.87 -9.66 8.98
N GLY A 194 0.40 -9.97 9.15
CA GLY A 194 0.89 -11.35 9.13
C GLY A 194 0.39 -12.18 10.32
N TYR A 195 0.37 -11.58 11.51
CA TYR A 195 -0.13 -12.28 12.71
C TYR A 195 -1.65 -12.48 12.66
N GLY A 196 -2.40 -11.49 12.15
CA GLY A 196 -3.81 -11.67 11.84
C GLY A 196 -4.04 -12.81 10.86
N PHE A 197 -3.27 -12.86 9.77
CA PHE A 197 -3.35 -13.92 8.76
C PHE A 197 -3.15 -15.33 9.37
N VAL A 198 -2.15 -15.49 10.23
CA VAL A 198 -1.89 -16.75 10.94
C VAL A 198 -3.05 -17.13 11.85
N GLN A 199 -3.58 -16.17 12.62
CA GLN A 199 -4.72 -16.40 13.53
C GLN A 199 -5.99 -16.81 12.77
N GLY A 200 -6.28 -16.10 11.66
CA GLY A 200 -7.43 -16.41 10.82
C GLY A 200 -7.34 -17.80 10.18
N ALA A 201 -6.17 -18.15 9.67
CA ALA A 201 -5.92 -19.47 9.10
C ALA A 201 -6.10 -20.61 10.15
N ASP A 202 -5.59 -20.43 11.37
CA ASP A 202 -5.76 -21.39 12.47
C ASP A 202 -7.23 -21.54 12.86
N ALA A 203 -7.98 -20.44 12.92
CA ALA A 203 -9.40 -20.45 13.24
C ALA A 203 -10.22 -21.20 12.19
N ALA A 204 -9.98 -20.92 10.89
CA ALA A 204 -10.65 -21.61 9.80
C ALA A 204 -10.31 -23.11 9.78
N ALA A 205 -9.02 -23.46 9.91
CA ALA A 205 -8.59 -24.85 9.95
C ALA A 205 -9.28 -25.63 11.07
N LYS A 206 -9.38 -25.04 12.26
CA LYS A 206 -10.08 -25.61 13.39
C LYS A 206 -11.58 -25.81 13.12
N GLU A 207 -12.22 -24.80 12.52
CA GLU A 207 -13.67 -24.84 12.23
C GLU A 207 -14.02 -25.91 11.21
N ILE A 208 -13.24 -26.02 10.11
CA ILE A 208 -13.51 -27.03 9.07
C ILE A 208 -12.88 -28.38 9.36
N GLY A 209 -12.14 -28.55 10.47
CA GLY A 209 -11.48 -29.78 10.87
C GLY A 209 -10.27 -30.15 9.99
N ALA A 210 -9.62 -29.16 9.33
CA ALA A 210 -8.41 -29.38 8.57
C ALA A 210 -7.20 -29.44 9.51
N THR A 211 -6.32 -30.46 9.33
CA THR A 211 -5.12 -30.66 10.17
C THR A 211 -3.82 -30.61 9.37
N ASP A 212 -3.91 -30.29 8.09
CA ASP A 212 -2.84 -30.29 7.11
C ASP A 212 -2.66 -28.90 6.46
N VAL A 213 -2.86 -27.84 7.24
CA VAL A 213 -2.64 -26.46 6.82
C VAL A 213 -1.26 -25.98 7.26
N ASN A 214 -0.47 -25.50 6.33
CA ASN A 214 0.90 -25.05 6.56
C ASN A 214 1.07 -23.61 6.04
N ILE A 215 1.83 -22.79 6.77
CA ILE A 215 2.19 -21.44 6.37
C ILE A 215 3.71 -21.30 6.37
N LYS A 216 4.32 -20.95 5.24
CA LYS A 216 5.68 -20.43 5.19
C LYS A 216 5.62 -18.93 5.48
N TYR A 217 6.40 -18.44 6.44
CA TYR A 217 6.35 -17.07 6.90
C TYR A 217 7.74 -16.43 6.81
N TRP A 218 7.88 -15.31 6.07
CA TRP A 218 9.16 -14.68 5.87
C TRP A 218 9.04 -13.15 5.67
N TYR A 219 10.03 -12.40 6.18
CA TYR A 219 10.22 -11.00 5.91
C TYR A 219 11.41 -10.82 4.97
N SER A 220 11.22 -10.09 3.85
CA SER A 220 12.28 -9.84 2.86
C SER A 220 13.31 -8.81 3.32
N GLY A 221 13.05 -8.10 4.43
CA GLY A 221 13.95 -7.08 4.97
C GLY A 221 13.88 -5.74 4.23
N GLY A 222 12.97 -5.58 3.24
CA GLY A 222 12.77 -4.34 2.49
C GLY A 222 11.44 -4.35 1.74
N PHE A 223 11.09 -3.22 1.13
CA PHE A 223 9.83 -3.08 0.39
C PHE A 223 10.02 -3.11 -1.14
N ALA A 224 11.24 -3.18 -1.63
CA ALA A 224 11.52 -3.19 -3.06
C ALA A 224 11.20 -4.53 -3.73
N ALA A 225 10.71 -4.48 -4.96
CA ALA A 225 10.66 -5.65 -5.83
C ALA A 225 12.09 -6.02 -6.27
N THR A 226 12.53 -7.24 -5.94
CA THR A 226 13.89 -7.71 -6.23
C THR A 226 13.87 -9.13 -6.79
N ASP A 227 14.94 -9.49 -7.49
CA ASP A 227 15.15 -10.87 -7.96
C ASP A 227 15.29 -11.85 -6.78
N GLU A 228 15.81 -11.41 -5.64
CA GLU A 228 15.91 -12.24 -4.44
C GLU A 228 14.53 -12.64 -3.92
N VAL A 229 13.62 -11.66 -3.78
CA VAL A 229 12.23 -11.91 -3.37
C VAL A 229 11.54 -12.82 -4.40
N LYS A 230 11.70 -12.54 -5.70
CA LYS A 230 11.13 -13.38 -6.74
C LYS A 230 11.63 -14.82 -6.66
N ASN A 231 12.94 -15.03 -6.54
CA ASN A 231 13.54 -16.36 -6.46
C ASN A 231 13.08 -17.13 -5.22
N LYS A 232 12.91 -16.44 -4.07
CA LYS A 232 12.37 -17.05 -2.86
C LYS A 232 10.93 -17.52 -3.08
N MET A 233 10.09 -16.70 -3.73
CA MET A 233 8.70 -17.03 -4.06
C MET A 233 8.61 -18.13 -5.12
N ASP A 234 9.47 -18.13 -6.15
CA ASP A 234 9.57 -19.24 -7.11
C ASP A 234 9.85 -20.58 -6.39
N GLY A 235 10.77 -20.55 -5.41
CA GLY A 235 11.05 -21.72 -4.57
C GLY A 235 9.80 -22.19 -3.82
N TRP A 236 9.09 -21.29 -3.14
CA TRP A 236 7.88 -21.63 -2.39
C TRP A 236 6.79 -22.25 -3.28
N TYR A 237 6.47 -21.63 -4.42
CA TYR A 237 5.46 -22.17 -5.34
C TYR A 237 5.90 -23.49 -5.96
N SER A 238 7.19 -23.66 -6.29
CA SER A 238 7.73 -24.92 -6.80
C SER A 238 7.64 -26.06 -5.78
N GLU A 239 7.69 -25.74 -4.48
CA GLU A 239 7.54 -26.67 -3.36
C GLU A 239 6.08 -26.94 -2.98
N GLY A 240 5.14 -26.34 -3.69
CA GLY A 240 3.71 -26.61 -3.54
C GLY A 240 2.91 -25.54 -2.77
N THR A 241 3.51 -24.39 -2.41
CA THR A 241 2.73 -23.26 -1.88
C THR A 241 1.68 -22.84 -2.89
N GLU A 242 0.43 -22.73 -2.48
CA GLU A 242 -0.72 -22.49 -3.36
C GLU A 242 -1.03 -21.00 -3.46
N VAL A 243 -0.96 -20.29 -2.32
CA VAL A 243 -1.28 -18.86 -2.23
C VAL A 243 -0.33 -18.16 -1.24
N VAL A 244 0.19 -17.00 -1.64
CA VAL A 244 1.05 -16.17 -0.80
C VAL A 244 0.38 -14.82 -0.52
N PHE A 245 0.27 -14.44 0.74
CA PHE A 245 -0.08 -13.08 1.13
C PHE A 245 1.16 -12.19 1.01
N ALA A 246 1.17 -11.32 0.01
CA ALA A 246 2.29 -10.40 -0.28
C ALA A 246 2.03 -9.04 0.38
N CYS A 247 2.62 -8.83 1.56
CA CYS A 247 2.41 -7.67 2.43
C CYS A 247 3.65 -6.77 2.47
N GLY A 248 3.69 -5.74 1.61
CA GLY A 248 4.82 -4.81 1.62
C GLY A 248 5.00 -4.02 0.32
N GLY A 249 3.94 -3.40 -0.22
CA GLY A 249 4.04 -2.55 -1.40
C GLY A 249 4.67 -3.27 -2.60
N PRO A 250 5.76 -2.74 -3.20
CA PRO A 250 6.35 -3.30 -4.42
C PRO A 250 6.80 -4.77 -4.36
N VAL A 251 6.99 -5.39 -3.18
CA VAL A 251 7.31 -6.83 -3.09
C VAL A 251 6.23 -7.71 -3.73
N CYS A 252 4.97 -7.21 -3.83
CA CYS A 252 3.89 -7.89 -4.52
C CYS A 252 4.19 -8.17 -5.99
N GLN A 253 4.94 -7.29 -6.67
CA GLN A 253 5.36 -7.47 -8.07
C GLN A 253 6.27 -8.68 -8.24
N SER A 254 7.21 -8.87 -7.30
CA SER A 254 8.09 -10.05 -7.29
C SER A 254 7.30 -11.33 -6.99
N CYS A 255 6.34 -11.26 -6.07
CA CYS A 255 5.46 -12.38 -5.74
C CYS A 255 4.55 -12.74 -6.93
N ASP A 256 3.91 -11.76 -7.57
CA ASP A 256 3.07 -11.97 -8.75
C ASP A 256 3.84 -12.61 -9.91
N ALA A 257 5.04 -12.10 -10.20
CA ALA A 257 5.89 -12.67 -11.25
C ALA A 257 6.25 -14.15 -10.98
N ALA A 258 6.48 -14.52 -9.71
CA ALA A 258 6.71 -15.91 -9.31
C ALA A 258 5.42 -16.74 -9.38
N ALA A 259 4.28 -16.19 -8.92
CA ALA A 259 2.99 -16.84 -8.98
C ALA A 259 2.56 -17.15 -10.42
N GLN A 260 2.71 -16.19 -11.34
CA GLN A 260 2.45 -16.39 -12.76
C GLN A 260 3.30 -17.50 -13.36
N ALA A 261 4.62 -17.53 -13.03
CA ALA A 261 5.55 -18.52 -13.57
C ALA A 261 5.24 -19.95 -13.10
N ASN A 262 4.67 -20.11 -11.91
CA ASN A 262 4.44 -21.40 -11.26
C ASN A 262 2.95 -21.79 -11.14
N GLY A 263 2.02 -20.97 -11.64
CA GLY A 263 0.58 -21.22 -11.55
C GLY A 263 0.00 -21.02 -10.13
N GLY A 264 0.72 -20.29 -9.27
CA GLY A 264 0.31 -19.95 -7.91
C GLY A 264 -0.70 -18.80 -7.86
N LYS A 265 -1.12 -18.47 -6.64
CA LYS A 265 -2.05 -17.37 -6.32
C LYS A 265 -1.43 -16.39 -5.33
N MET A 266 -2.01 -15.20 -5.25
CA MET A 266 -1.57 -14.15 -4.34
C MET A 266 -2.76 -13.54 -3.61
N ILE A 267 -2.53 -13.12 -2.37
CA ILE A 267 -3.38 -12.18 -1.63
C ILE A 267 -2.66 -10.84 -1.64
N GLY A 268 -3.37 -9.80 -2.07
CA GLY A 268 -2.88 -8.43 -2.10
C GLY A 268 -2.98 -7.72 -0.75
N VAL A 269 -2.45 -6.49 -0.68
CA VAL A 269 -2.41 -5.67 0.55
C VAL A 269 -2.80 -4.22 0.28
N ASP A 270 -3.28 -3.55 1.31
CA ASP A 270 -3.66 -2.14 1.40
C ASP A 270 -4.89 -1.76 0.55
N VAL A 271 -4.91 -2.19 -0.70
CA VAL A 271 -5.98 -1.87 -1.66
C VAL A 271 -6.39 -3.10 -2.45
N ASP A 272 -7.50 -3.01 -3.16
CA ASP A 272 -7.88 -4.09 -4.10
C ASP A 272 -6.90 -4.15 -5.28
N GLN A 273 -5.99 -5.11 -5.22
CA GLN A 273 -4.98 -5.33 -6.26
C GLN A 273 -5.44 -6.30 -7.38
N SER A 274 -6.70 -6.76 -7.35
CA SER A 274 -7.24 -7.70 -8.35
C SER A 274 -7.28 -7.14 -9.78
N GLY A 275 -7.35 -5.81 -9.91
CA GLY A 275 -7.27 -5.12 -11.20
C GLY A 275 -5.83 -4.89 -11.70
N GLN A 276 -4.83 -5.13 -10.86
CA GLN A 276 -3.42 -4.96 -11.18
C GLN A 276 -2.75 -6.30 -11.49
N PHE A 277 -3.14 -7.37 -10.79
CA PHE A 277 -2.52 -8.68 -10.86
C PHE A 277 -3.56 -9.79 -11.02
N ASP A 278 -3.48 -10.56 -12.10
CA ASP A 278 -4.41 -11.67 -12.37
C ASP A 278 -4.30 -12.82 -11.36
N THR A 279 -3.16 -12.94 -10.67
CA THR A 279 -2.91 -13.95 -9.64
C THR A 279 -3.61 -13.66 -8.32
N VAL A 280 -4.04 -12.41 -8.08
CA VAL A 280 -4.72 -11.99 -6.86
C VAL A 280 -6.09 -12.64 -6.75
N ILE A 281 -6.34 -13.32 -5.63
CA ILE A 281 -7.65 -13.93 -5.29
C ILE A 281 -8.48 -13.02 -4.37
N THR A 282 -7.85 -12.20 -3.56
CA THR A 282 -8.42 -11.15 -2.72
C THR A 282 -7.31 -10.22 -2.25
N SER A 283 -7.64 -9.15 -1.51
CA SER A 283 -6.67 -8.26 -0.89
C SER A 283 -7.08 -7.93 0.54
N ALA A 284 -6.13 -7.91 1.47
CA ALA A 284 -6.34 -7.39 2.82
C ALA A 284 -6.23 -5.86 2.77
N THR A 285 -7.36 -5.18 2.71
CA THR A 285 -7.42 -3.73 2.44
C THR A 285 -7.42 -2.88 3.71
N LYS A 286 -6.94 -1.64 3.57
CA LYS A 286 -7.13 -0.55 4.53
C LYS A 286 -7.48 0.76 3.82
N GLY A 287 -8.36 1.56 4.41
CA GLY A 287 -8.94 2.77 3.83
C GLY A 287 -7.98 3.95 3.83
N LEU A 288 -6.90 3.88 3.05
CA LEU A 288 -5.88 4.92 2.99
C LEU A 288 -6.42 6.23 2.43
N ALA A 289 -7.04 6.18 1.25
CA ALA A 289 -7.59 7.36 0.61
C ALA A 289 -8.77 7.96 1.41
N GLU A 290 -9.62 7.09 1.97
CA GLU A 290 -10.77 7.48 2.79
C GLU A 290 -10.32 8.20 4.05
N SER A 291 -9.36 7.66 4.80
CA SER A 291 -8.87 8.28 6.04
C SER A 291 -8.15 9.61 5.78
N VAL A 292 -7.42 9.74 4.67
CA VAL A 292 -6.84 11.02 4.24
C VAL A 292 -7.95 12.04 3.94
N ASN A 293 -8.96 11.66 3.16
CA ASN A 293 -10.07 12.54 2.81
C ASN A 293 -10.85 13.01 4.03
N GLU A 294 -11.15 12.10 4.98
CA GLU A 294 -11.87 12.43 6.20
C GLU A 294 -11.08 13.40 7.08
N ALA A 295 -9.80 13.13 7.34
CA ALA A 295 -8.97 13.98 8.20
C ALA A 295 -8.69 15.36 7.57
N LEU A 296 -8.44 15.43 6.27
CA LEU A 296 -8.24 16.70 5.57
C LEU A 296 -9.55 17.50 5.49
N THR A 297 -10.69 16.83 5.32
CA THR A 297 -12.02 17.47 5.34
C THR A 297 -12.33 18.04 6.71
N ASP A 298 -12.01 17.31 7.79
CA ASP A 298 -12.12 17.80 9.16
C ASP A 298 -11.28 19.08 9.35
N ALA A 299 -10.01 19.04 8.98
CA ALA A 299 -9.12 20.19 9.13
C ALA A 299 -9.60 21.40 8.32
N MET A 300 -10.00 21.19 7.05
CA MET A 300 -10.48 22.28 6.17
C MET A 300 -11.75 22.94 6.70
N ASN A 301 -12.73 22.13 7.12
CA ASN A 301 -14.00 22.64 7.66
C ASN A 301 -13.84 23.39 8.98
N ASN A 302 -12.76 23.12 9.70
CA ASN A 302 -12.41 23.80 10.95
C ASN A 302 -11.32 24.89 10.75
N GLY A 303 -11.26 25.48 9.55
CA GLY A 303 -10.35 26.59 9.23
C GLY A 303 -8.88 26.20 9.16
N TRP A 304 -8.59 25.02 8.61
CA TRP A 304 -7.28 24.39 8.54
C TRP A 304 -6.70 24.13 9.95
N LYS A 305 -7.49 23.53 10.82
CA LYS A 305 -7.10 23.00 12.12
C LYS A 305 -7.84 21.71 12.37
N PHE A 306 -7.16 20.71 12.90
CA PHE A 306 -7.85 19.49 13.31
C PHE A 306 -8.86 19.77 14.42
N SER A 307 -10.04 19.16 14.33
CA SER A 307 -11.02 19.17 15.42
C SER A 307 -10.56 18.28 16.59
N GLU A 308 -11.37 18.24 17.65
CA GLU A 308 -11.11 17.35 18.78
C GLU A 308 -11.03 15.86 18.41
N THR A 309 -11.50 15.47 17.22
CA THR A 309 -11.40 14.08 16.72
C THR A 309 -9.96 13.70 16.44
N TYR A 310 -9.20 14.60 15.83
CA TYR A 310 -7.84 14.31 15.32
C TYR A 310 -6.74 15.09 16.05
N SER A 311 -7.05 16.29 16.56
CA SER A 311 -6.08 17.23 17.14
C SER A 311 -5.29 16.61 18.29
N GLY A 312 -3.97 16.44 18.09
CA GLY A 312 -3.07 15.92 19.10
C GLY A 312 -3.33 14.46 19.50
N LYS A 313 -3.87 13.66 18.59
CA LYS A 313 -4.30 12.29 18.89
C LYS A 313 -3.76 11.27 17.90
N GLU A 314 -3.65 10.04 18.38
CA GLU A 314 -3.60 8.84 17.57
C GLU A 314 -5.02 8.25 17.46
N THR A 315 -5.48 8.05 16.23
CA THR A 315 -6.76 7.40 15.92
C THR A 315 -6.47 6.06 15.26
N LYS A 316 -6.96 4.96 15.87
CA LYS A 316 -6.76 3.60 15.35
C LYS A 316 -8.02 3.17 14.62
N LEU A 317 -7.96 3.01 13.29
CA LEU A 317 -9.08 2.70 12.42
C LEU A 317 -9.14 1.20 12.10
N GLY A 318 -10.31 0.62 12.18
CA GLY A 318 -10.52 -0.81 11.93
C GLY A 318 -11.83 -1.11 11.20
N ALA A 319 -12.35 -2.31 11.39
CA ALA A 319 -13.62 -2.75 10.80
C ALA A 319 -14.81 -1.92 11.32
N ALA A 320 -14.77 -1.46 12.57
CA ALA A 320 -15.83 -0.63 13.13
C ALA A 320 -15.98 0.73 12.41
N GLU A 321 -14.86 1.25 11.88
CA GLU A 321 -14.80 2.46 11.06
C GLU A 321 -14.89 2.14 9.55
N ASN A 322 -15.12 0.88 9.17
CA ASN A 322 -15.11 0.40 7.79
C ASN A 322 -13.79 0.69 7.05
N CYS A 323 -12.68 0.72 7.78
CA CYS A 323 -11.35 1.04 7.25
C CYS A 323 -10.48 -0.16 6.93
N VAL A 324 -10.88 -1.38 7.28
CA VAL A 324 -10.16 -2.61 6.94
C VAL A 324 -11.13 -3.70 6.51
N GLY A 325 -10.71 -4.61 5.62
CA GLY A 325 -11.58 -5.69 5.16
C GLY A 325 -11.05 -6.42 3.95
N LEU A 326 -11.95 -7.14 3.24
CA LEU A 326 -11.68 -7.78 1.96
C LEU A 326 -12.65 -7.22 0.89
N PRO A 327 -12.21 -6.98 -0.35
CA PRO A 327 -13.05 -6.52 -1.45
C PRO A 327 -13.83 -7.71 -2.04
N MET A 328 -14.87 -8.18 -1.36
CA MET A 328 -15.59 -9.40 -1.72
C MET A 328 -16.16 -9.39 -3.13
N SER A 329 -16.51 -8.23 -3.68
CA SER A 329 -17.06 -8.10 -5.03
C SER A 329 -16.08 -8.46 -6.14
N THR A 330 -14.78 -8.39 -5.88
CA THR A 330 -13.68 -8.69 -6.82
C THR A 330 -12.89 -9.92 -6.41
N SER A 331 -13.13 -10.45 -5.19
CA SER A 331 -12.50 -11.66 -4.69
C SER A 331 -12.91 -12.90 -5.51
N LYS A 332 -11.97 -13.81 -5.72
CA LYS A 332 -12.11 -15.01 -6.57
C LYS A 332 -12.32 -16.29 -5.74
N PHE A 333 -12.97 -16.17 -4.60
CA PHE A 333 -13.29 -17.31 -3.75
C PHE A 333 -14.33 -18.23 -4.39
N THR A 334 -14.26 -19.53 -4.12
CA THR A 334 -15.15 -20.54 -4.66
C THR A 334 -16.06 -21.16 -3.61
N LYS A 335 -15.66 -21.12 -2.33
CA LYS A 335 -16.41 -21.68 -1.19
C LYS A 335 -16.69 -20.65 -0.13
N PHE A 336 -15.78 -19.71 0.11
CA PHE A 336 -16.00 -18.63 1.07
C PHE A 336 -16.97 -17.60 0.49
N THR A 337 -18.11 -17.42 1.14
CA THR A 337 -19.24 -16.64 0.61
C THR A 337 -19.30 -15.23 1.22
N GLN A 338 -20.04 -14.33 0.54
CA GLN A 338 -20.34 -13.00 1.06
C GLN A 338 -21.03 -13.08 2.43
N GLU A 339 -21.99 -13.99 2.62
CA GLU A 339 -22.73 -14.13 3.88
C GLU A 339 -21.80 -14.53 5.04
N GLN A 340 -20.83 -15.41 4.78
CA GLN A 340 -19.83 -15.81 5.78
C GLN A 340 -18.91 -14.65 6.14
N TYR A 341 -18.47 -13.90 5.12
CA TYR A 341 -17.69 -12.69 5.32
C TYR A 341 -18.45 -11.67 6.18
N ASP A 342 -19.70 -11.35 5.82
CA ASP A 342 -20.52 -10.36 6.52
C ASP A 342 -20.74 -10.74 7.99
N SER A 343 -20.98 -12.03 8.26
CA SER A 343 -21.15 -12.54 9.63
C SER A 343 -19.87 -12.41 10.46
N MET A 344 -18.71 -12.74 9.88
CA MET A 344 -17.42 -12.62 10.54
C MET A 344 -17.03 -11.16 10.75
N TYR A 345 -17.24 -10.33 9.72
CA TYR A 345 -16.99 -8.90 9.79
C TYR A 345 -17.81 -8.23 10.89
N ALA A 346 -19.10 -8.58 11.00
CA ALA A 346 -19.96 -8.09 12.08
C ALA A 346 -19.43 -8.51 13.47
N SER A 347 -18.91 -9.73 13.61
CA SER A 347 -18.33 -10.22 14.86
C SER A 347 -17.02 -9.50 15.25
N ILE A 348 -16.26 -8.99 14.27
CA ILE A 348 -15.11 -8.13 14.51
C ILE A 348 -15.58 -6.73 14.94
N VAL A 349 -16.59 -6.17 14.26
CA VAL A 349 -17.14 -4.84 14.56
C VAL A 349 -17.75 -4.76 15.96
N ASP A 350 -18.51 -5.76 16.37
CA ASP A 350 -19.14 -5.79 17.69
C ASP A 350 -18.21 -6.30 18.82
N GLY A 351 -16.99 -6.74 18.47
CA GLY A 351 -15.97 -7.19 19.42
C GLY A 351 -16.16 -8.59 19.98
N THR A 352 -17.13 -9.38 19.47
CA THR A 352 -17.31 -10.79 19.86
C THR A 352 -16.21 -11.68 19.34
N LEU A 353 -15.57 -11.30 18.22
CA LEU A 353 -14.34 -11.89 17.71
C LEU A 353 -13.16 -10.97 18.06
N ALA A 354 -12.42 -11.33 19.09
CA ALA A 354 -11.18 -10.64 19.47
C ALA A 354 -10.00 -11.26 18.72
N ILE A 355 -9.19 -10.42 18.06
CA ILE A 355 -7.98 -10.78 17.36
C ILE A 355 -6.81 -10.16 18.12
N ASP A 356 -5.76 -10.93 18.39
CA ASP A 356 -4.56 -10.41 19.03
C ASP A 356 -3.86 -9.41 18.09
N ASP A 357 -3.69 -8.17 18.54
CA ASP A 357 -3.09 -7.06 17.80
C ASP A 357 -1.61 -6.82 18.15
N SER A 358 -0.97 -7.80 18.80
CA SER A 358 0.46 -7.77 19.09
C SER A 358 1.29 -7.58 17.82
N TYR A 359 2.33 -6.76 17.92
CA TYR A 359 3.25 -6.48 16.82
C TYR A 359 4.73 -6.66 17.20
N ASP A 360 4.99 -7.47 18.23
CA ASP A 360 6.34 -7.87 18.59
C ASP A 360 6.80 -9.01 17.67
N ALA A 361 7.81 -8.73 16.84
CA ALA A 361 8.33 -9.70 15.89
C ALA A 361 8.91 -10.96 16.54
N ASP A 362 9.28 -10.92 17.82
CA ASP A 362 9.81 -12.04 18.57
C ASP A 362 8.72 -12.89 19.25
N VAL A 363 7.51 -12.34 19.41
CA VAL A 363 6.37 -13.02 20.05
C VAL A 363 5.38 -13.48 18.99
N LYS A 364 5.46 -14.75 18.60
CA LYS A 364 4.61 -15.33 17.55
C LYS A 364 3.20 -15.62 18.06
N PRO A 365 2.14 -15.45 17.21
CA PRO A 365 0.79 -15.83 17.61
C PRO A 365 0.70 -17.33 17.93
N ALA A 366 -0.05 -17.67 18.97
CA ALA A 366 -0.30 -19.05 19.33
C ALA A 366 -1.25 -19.68 18.30
N VAL A 367 -0.85 -20.84 17.76
CA VAL A 367 -1.67 -21.66 16.86
C VAL A 367 -1.89 -23.05 17.45
N THR A 368 -3.01 -23.66 17.12
CA THR A 368 -3.41 -24.96 17.69
C THR A 368 -3.65 -26.03 16.63
N THR A 369 -3.88 -25.66 15.39
CA THR A 369 -4.36 -26.56 14.32
C THR A 369 -3.42 -26.56 13.13
N ILE A 370 -2.78 -25.44 12.84
CA ILE A 370 -1.90 -25.25 11.68
C ILE A 370 -0.42 -25.35 12.06
N THR A 371 0.45 -25.47 11.05
CA THR A 371 1.91 -25.36 11.22
C THR A 371 2.39 -24.07 10.57
N VAL A 372 3.25 -23.31 11.26
CA VAL A 372 3.88 -22.10 10.71
C VAL A 372 5.40 -22.24 10.72
N ASP A 373 6.01 -22.18 9.55
CA ASP A 373 7.46 -22.19 9.34
C ASP A 373 7.97 -20.74 9.22
N TYR A 374 8.42 -20.17 10.35
CA TYR A 374 9.02 -18.84 10.40
C TYR A 374 10.46 -18.88 9.90
N GLN A 375 10.67 -18.41 8.67
CA GLN A 375 11.96 -18.41 7.98
C GLN A 375 12.73 -17.12 8.23
N SER A 376 14.06 -17.20 8.23
CA SER A 376 14.98 -16.07 8.36
C SER A 376 15.57 -15.66 7.02
#